data_adcbd7305e0f3458ec45c946cba4d6c3
#
_entry.id   adcbd7305e0f3458ec45c946cba4d6c3
#
_cell.length_a   1.000
_cell.length_b   1.000
_cell.length_c   1.000
_cell.angle_alpha   90.00
_cell.angle_beta   90.00
_cell.angle_gamma   90.00
#
_symmetry.space_group_name_H-M   'P 1'
#
loop_
_entity.id
_entity.type
_entity.pdbx_description
1 polymer ?
#
loop_
_entity_poly.entity_id
_entity_poly.type
_entity_poly.pdbx_seq_one_letter_code
_entity_poly.pdbx_strand_id
1 'polypeptide(L)'
;MNIVANWSYPTAVKLGRGRIKELADACKTLGIKRPLLVTDRGLASMAITGHALDILEQAGLGRAIFAEVDPNPNEINLEAGVKAFKDGGHDGVVAFGGGSGLDLGKAVAFMAGQTRPVWDFEDVDDWWTRANVDGIAPIVAVPTTAGTGSEVGRASVITNSKTHVKKIIFHPKFLPGVVICDPELTVGMPKMITAGTGMDAFAHCLEAYSSPFFHPMSQGIALEGLRLVKEYLPRAYKDGSDIEARTNMMAAAAMGAVAFQKGLGAIHSLSHPIGAVYNTHHGMTNAVVMPAVLRFNRPAIEDKIARAAAYLGIEGGFDGFYNYVLELRKELGVPENLTAMGIKPDRIDELTAEAIKDPSCGGNPVPMTLENTKKLFEDCF
;
A
#
# COMPACT_ATOMS: atom_id res chain seq x y z
N MET A 1 7.34 -3.62 28.83
CA MET A 1 7.45 -3.18 27.42
C MET A 1 8.86 -3.51 26.94
N ASN A 2 8.99 -4.24 25.84
CA ASN A 2 10.29 -4.45 25.20
C ASN A 2 10.66 -3.17 24.43
N ILE A 3 11.76 -2.52 24.79
CA ILE A 3 12.21 -1.23 24.20
C ILE A 3 13.26 -1.42 23.10
N VAL A 4 13.18 -2.53 22.36
CA VAL A 4 14.07 -2.85 21.24
C VAL A 4 13.29 -2.66 19.93
N ALA A 5 13.90 -2.01 18.94
CA ALA A 5 13.37 -1.85 17.60
C ALA A 5 14.47 -1.82 16.53
N ASN A 6 14.19 -2.40 15.38
CA ASN A 6 15.01 -2.26 14.17
C ASN A 6 14.36 -1.21 13.27
N TRP A 7 15.15 -0.31 12.71
CA TRP A 7 14.66 0.79 11.88
C TRP A 7 15.17 0.63 10.45
N SER A 8 14.22 0.71 9.50
CA SER A 8 14.52 0.74 8.08
C SER A 8 13.76 1.92 7.45
N TYR A 9 14.52 2.83 6.85
CA TYR A 9 13.97 4.02 6.22
C TYR A 9 14.02 3.91 4.69
N PRO A 10 13.14 4.67 4.00
CA PRO A 10 13.05 4.59 2.56
C PRO A 10 14.33 5.08 1.88
N THR A 11 14.39 4.76 0.62
CA THR A 11 15.39 5.09 -0.36
C THR A 11 15.36 6.56 -0.79
N ALA A 12 16.05 6.89 -1.90
CA ALA A 12 16.00 8.22 -2.51
C ALA A 12 14.61 8.49 -3.11
N VAL A 13 13.83 9.32 -2.45
CA VAL A 13 12.50 9.74 -2.90
C VAL A 13 12.58 11.13 -3.53
N LYS A 14 12.13 11.25 -4.78
CA LYS A 14 12.02 12.48 -5.55
C LYS A 14 10.54 12.89 -5.57
N LEU A 15 10.14 13.75 -4.63
CA LEU A 15 8.76 14.21 -4.50
C LEU A 15 8.61 15.62 -5.11
N GLY A 16 7.57 15.82 -5.92
CA GLY A 16 7.17 17.13 -6.43
C GLY A 16 6.69 17.11 -7.88
N ARG A 17 6.06 18.21 -8.26
CA ARG A 17 5.47 18.41 -9.58
C ARG A 17 6.53 18.36 -10.70
N GLY A 18 6.24 17.60 -11.76
CA GLY A 18 7.09 17.48 -12.93
C GLY A 18 8.33 16.58 -12.73
N ARG A 19 8.44 15.88 -11.56
CA ARG A 19 9.59 15.04 -11.25
C ARG A 19 9.67 13.79 -12.14
N ILE A 20 8.58 13.40 -12.83
CA ILE A 20 8.59 12.30 -13.81
C ILE A 20 9.65 12.50 -14.90
N LYS A 21 10.00 13.75 -15.23
CA LYS A 21 11.05 14.10 -16.18
C LYS A 21 12.43 13.55 -15.81
N GLU A 22 12.64 13.20 -14.54
CA GLU A 22 13.88 12.62 -14.02
C GLU A 22 13.91 11.09 -14.14
N LEU A 23 12.91 10.45 -14.78
CA LEU A 23 12.79 9.00 -14.88
C LEU A 23 14.00 8.36 -15.57
N ALA A 24 14.46 8.93 -16.69
CA ALA A 24 15.62 8.42 -17.40
C ALA A 24 16.91 8.55 -16.58
N ASP A 25 17.07 9.63 -15.85
CA ASP A 25 18.23 9.84 -14.97
C ASP A 25 18.20 8.90 -13.75
N ALA A 26 17.02 8.61 -13.23
CA ALA A 26 16.84 7.60 -12.17
C ALA A 26 17.28 6.21 -12.66
N CYS A 27 16.86 5.82 -13.86
CA CYS A 27 17.30 4.56 -14.48
C CYS A 27 18.84 4.52 -14.64
N LYS A 28 19.43 5.59 -15.20
CA LYS A 28 20.89 5.68 -15.39
C LYS A 28 21.66 5.62 -14.07
N THR A 29 21.15 6.27 -13.02
CA THR A 29 21.77 6.25 -11.69
C THR A 29 21.84 4.83 -11.11
N LEU A 30 20.87 3.98 -11.43
CA LEU A 30 20.83 2.57 -11.03
C LEU A 30 21.53 1.63 -12.03
N GLY A 31 22.16 2.16 -13.09
CA GLY A 31 22.83 1.38 -14.13
C GLY A 31 21.90 0.70 -15.12
N ILE A 32 20.61 1.03 -15.11
CA ILE A 32 19.59 0.46 -15.99
C ILE A 32 19.75 1.06 -17.40
N LYS A 33 19.90 0.19 -18.39
CA LYS A 33 20.05 0.55 -19.81
C LYS A 33 18.87 0.12 -20.67
N ARG A 34 18.16 -0.92 -20.25
CA ARG A 34 16.99 -1.49 -20.93
C ARG A 34 15.89 -1.78 -19.92
N PRO A 35 15.24 -0.76 -19.37
CA PRO A 35 14.16 -0.94 -18.41
C PRO A 35 12.95 -1.65 -19.04
N LEU A 36 12.23 -2.46 -18.24
CA LEU A 36 10.87 -2.87 -18.53
C LEU A 36 9.94 -2.02 -17.67
N LEU A 37 9.07 -1.23 -18.30
CA LEU A 37 8.00 -0.55 -17.58
C LEU A 37 6.87 -1.55 -17.31
N VAL A 38 6.54 -1.77 -16.03
CA VAL A 38 5.47 -2.68 -15.59
C VAL A 38 4.32 -1.85 -15.05
N THR A 39 3.11 -2.05 -15.60
CA THR A 39 1.91 -1.31 -15.23
C THR A 39 0.65 -2.15 -15.42
N ASP A 40 -0.50 -1.66 -14.97
CA ASP A 40 -1.78 -2.34 -15.18
C ASP A 40 -2.41 -2.00 -16.56
N ARG A 41 -3.39 -2.84 -16.95
CA ARG A 41 -4.08 -2.73 -18.25
C ARG A 41 -4.79 -1.37 -18.41
N GLY A 42 -5.32 -0.82 -17.33
CA GLY A 42 -6.03 0.46 -17.34
C GLY A 42 -5.09 1.63 -17.60
N LEU A 43 -3.93 1.64 -16.96
CA LEU A 43 -2.93 2.69 -17.13
C LEU A 43 -2.16 2.60 -18.45
N ALA A 44 -2.02 1.40 -19.01
CA ALA A 44 -1.19 1.17 -20.22
C ALA A 44 -1.53 2.09 -21.39
N SER A 45 -2.81 2.43 -21.58
CA SER A 45 -3.30 3.31 -22.65
C SER A 45 -3.40 4.78 -22.24
N MET A 46 -3.13 5.13 -20.99
CA MET A 46 -3.25 6.50 -20.50
C MET A 46 -2.07 7.39 -20.92
N ALA A 47 -2.34 8.66 -21.10
CA ALA A 47 -1.33 9.64 -21.51
C ALA A 47 -0.11 9.71 -20.56
N ILE A 48 -0.31 9.49 -19.25
CA ILE A 48 0.78 9.48 -18.27
C ILE A 48 1.78 8.35 -18.51
N THR A 49 1.30 7.18 -18.92
CA THR A 49 2.16 6.04 -19.28
C THR A 49 2.89 6.30 -20.59
N GLY A 50 2.17 6.82 -21.60
CA GLY A 50 2.79 7.24 -22.87
C GLY A 50 3.91 8.26 -22.63
N HIS A 51 3.69 9.25 -21.77
CA HIS A 51 4.69 10.26 -21.43
C HIS A 51 5.93 9.65 -20.74
N ALA A 52 5.75 8.71 -19.80
CA ALA A 52 6.85 8.01 -19.17
C ALA A 52 7.68 7.20 -20.19
N LEU A 53 7.01 6.50 -21.11
CA LEU A 53 7.67 5.76 -22.19
C LEU A 53 8.42 6.69 -23.15
N ASP A 54 7.87 7.85 -23.49
CA ASP A 54 8.53 8.85 -24.35
C ASP A 54 9.82 9.38 -23.71
N ILE A 55 9.82 9.61 -22.39
CA ILE A 55 11.02 10.02 -21.64
C ILE A 55 12.12 8.95 -21.74
N LEU A 56 11.76 7.68 -21.56
CA LEU A 56 12.72 6.59 -21.67
C LEU A 56 13.27 6.44 -23.09
N GLU A 57 12.41 6.50 -24.10
CA GLU A 57 12.79 6.38 -25.53
C GLU A 57 13.72 7.50 -25.96
N GLN A 58 13.37 8.76 -25.63
CA GLN A 58 14.20 9.94 -25.95
C GLN A 58 15.58 9.89 -25.29
N ALA A 59 15.70 9.22 -24.16
CA ALA A 59 16.96 8.99 -23.48
C ALA A 59 17.76 7.77 -24.00
N GLY A 60 17.25 7.07 -25.01
CA GLY A 60 17.88 5.88 -25.60
C GLY A 60 17.73 4.60 -24.76
N LEU A 61 16.80 4.57 -23.81
CA LEU A 61 16.56 3.42 -22.92
C LEU A 61 15.49 2.44 -23.47
N GLY A 62 14.86 2.77 -24.62
CA GLY A 62 13.80 1.97 -25.23
C GLY A 62 12.41 2.33 -24.72
N ARG A 63 11.40 1.57 -25.18
CA ARG A 63 9.96 1.80 -24.94
C ARG A 63 9.24 0.51 -24.52
N ALA A 64 9.94 -0.39 -23.84
CA ALA A 64 9.35 -1.67 -23.45
C ALA A 64 8.35 -1.53 -22.32
N ILE A 65 7.20 -2.18 -22.46
CA ILE A 65 6.12 -2.20 -21.49
C ILE A 65 5.58 -3.60 -21.29
N PHE A 66 5.29 -3.97 -20.04
CA PHE A 66 4.46 -5.11 -19.66
C PHE A 66 3.22 -4.57 -18.95
N ALA A 67 2.02 -4.86 -19.51
CA ALA A 67 0.76 -4.26 -19.07
C ALA A 67 -0.27 -5.30 -18.60
N GLU A 68 0.15 -6.56 -18.37
CA GLU A 68 -0.78 -7.63 -17.97
C GLU A 68 -0.88 -7.77 -16.45
N VAL A 69 -1.01 -6.65 -15.74
CA VAL A 69 -1.20 -6.61 -14.29
C VAL A 69 -2.69 -6.54 -13.97
N ASP A 70 -3.18 -7.49 -13.21
CA ASP A 70 -4.55 -7.50 -12.70
C ASP A 70 -4.66 -6.67 -11.40
N PRO A 71 -5.87 -6.22 -11.00
CA PRO A 71 -6.07 -5.44 -9.76
C PRO A 71 -5.59 -6.14 -8.49
N ASN A 72 -5.62 -7.47 -8.46
CA ASN A 72 -5.01 -8.32 -7.43
C ASN A 72 -4.04 -9.27 -8.13
N PRO A 73 -2.78 -8.84 -8.36
CA PRO A 73 -1.84 -9.61 -9.17
C PRO A 73 -1.55 -10.97 -8.54
N ASN A 74 -1.41 -11.97 -9.37
CA ASN A 74 -1.16 -13.35 -8.97
C ASN A 74 0.13 -13.89 -9.60
N GLU A 75 0.46 -15.15 -9.28
CA GLU A 75 1.66 -15.79 -9.81
C GLU A 75 1.66 -15.91 -11.35
N ILE A 76 0.50 -15.97 -11.99
CA ILE A 76 0.40 -16.06 -13.46
C ILE A 76 0.84 -14.73 -14.10
N ASN A 77 0.36 -13.59 -13.54
CA ASN A 77 0.83 -12.28 -13.97
C ASN A 77 2.34 -12.13 -13.75
N LEU A 78 2.83 -12.63 -12.61
CA LEU A 78 4.25 -12.57 -12.27
C LEU A 78 5.11 -13.39 -13.23
N GLU A 79 4.73 -14.63 -13.51
CA GLU A 79 5.44 -15.50 -14.45
C GLU A 79 5.49 -14.90 -15.86
N ALA A 80 4.37 -14.33 -16.32
CA ALA A 80 4.31 -13.61 -17.60
C ALA A 80 5.24 -12.39 -17.62
N GLY A 81 5.25 -11.60 -16.55
CA GLY A 81 6.13 -10.44 -16.40
C GLY A 81 7.61 -10.82 -16.36
N VAL A 82 7.97 -11.88 -15.64
CA VAL A 82 9.35 -12.41 -15.60
C VAL A 82 9.77 -12.93 -16.97
N LYS A 83 8.86 -13.61 -17.69
CA LYS A 83 9.11 -14.05 -19.05
C LYS A 83 9.38 -12.86 -19.98
N ALA A 84 8.52 -11.83 -19.94
CA ALA A 84 8.72 -10.62 -20.74
C ALA A 84 10.04 -9.92 -20.42
N PHE A 85 10.43 -9.85 -19.14
CA PHE A 85 11.72 -9.29 -18.71
C PHE A 85 12.90 -10.05 -19.33
N LYS A 86 12.88 -11.37 -19.27
CA LYS A 86 13.97 -12.24 -19.81
C LYS A 86 14.05 -12.21 -21.33
N ASP A 87 12.92 -12.38 -22.00
CA ASP A 87 12.86 -12.43 -23.48
C ASP A 87 13.29 -11.08 -24.11
N GLY A 88 12.93 -9.95 -23.46
CA GLY A 88 13.35 -8.62 -23.88
C GLY A 88 14.81 -8.28 -23.52
N GLY A 89 15.49 -9.12 -22.76
CA GLY A 89 16.85 -8.89 -22.27
C GLY A 89 16.96 -7.63 -21.42
N HIS A 90 15.92 -7.36 -20.61
CA HIS A 90 15.88 -6.19 -19.73
C HIS A 90 16.86 -6.33 -18.56
N ASP A 91 17.32 -5.20 -18.02
CA ASP A 91 18.30 -5.14 -16.95
C ASP A 91 17.84 -4.32 -15.72
N GLY A 92 16.60 -3.88 -15.74
CA GLY A 92 15.95 -3.19 -14.64
C GLY A 92 14.46 -3.00 -14.87
N VAL A 93 13.73 -2.62 -13.84
CA VAL A 93 12.27 -2.43 -13.88
C VAL A 93 11.92 -1.00 -13.49
N VAL A 94 11.00 -0.40 -14.26
CA VAL A 94 10.23 0.77 -13.85
C VAL A 94 8.87 0.26 -13.41
N ALA A 95 8.65 0.15 -12.10
CA ALA A 95 7.36 -0.18 -11.51
C ALA A 95 6.48 1.07 -11.52
N PHE A 96 5.45 1.09 -12.38
CA PHE A 96 4.64 2.27 -12.66
C PHE A 96 3.16 1.97 -12.39
N GLY A 97 2.53 2.72 -11.50
CA GLY A 97 1.09 2.50 -11.23
C GLY A 97 0.68 2.66 -9.78
N GLY A 98 -0.51 2.15 -9.46
CA GLY A 98 -0.96 1.96 -8.09
C GLY A 98 -0.29 0.74 -7.44
N GLY A 99 -0.78 0.34 -6.25
CA GLY A 99 -0.21 -0.77 -5.49
C GLY A 99 0.04 -2.03 -6.29
N SER A 100 -0.93 -2.46 -7.12
CA SER A 100 -0.82 -3.67 -7.95
C SER A 100 0.32 -3.59 -8.98
N GLY A 101 0.42 -2.45 -9.67
CA GLY A 101 1.50 -2.22 -10.65
C GLY A 101 2.87 -2.15 -9.99
N LEU A 102 2.96 -1.49 -8.84
CA LEU A 102 4.19 -1.39 -8.05
C LEU A 102 4.60 -2.76 -7.51
N ASP A 103 3.67 -3.49 -6.91
CA ASP A 103 3.94 -4.80 -6.32
C ASP A 103 4.39 -5.81 -7.39
N LEU A 104 3.66 -5.90 -8.52
CA LEU A 104 4.07 -6.81 -9.57
C LEU A 104 5.42 -6.40 -10.20
N GLY A 105 5.63 -5.09 -10.43
CA GLY A 105 6.90 -4.59 -10.97
C GLY A 105 8.09 -4.95 -10.08
N LYS A 106 7.95 -4.76 -8.77
CA LYS A 106 8.96 -5.17 -7.79
C LYS A 106 9.18 -6.69 -7.78
N ALA A 107 8.07 -7.46 -7.83
CA ALA A 107 8.16 -8.92 -7.85
C ALA A 107 8.82 -9.44 -9.14
N VAL A 108 8.55 -8.84 -10.30
CA VAL A 108 9.24 -9.16 -11.57
C VAL A 108 10.73 -8.93 -11.44
N ALA A 109 11.16 -7.76 -10.93
CA ALA A 109 12.57 -7.45 -10.72
C ALA A 109 13.24 -8.45 -9.77
N PHE A 110 12.55 -8.80 -8.68
CA PHE A 110 13.03 -9.76 -7.70
C PHE A 110 13.18 -11.16 -8.33
N MET A 111 12.14 -11.65 -9.02
CA MET A 111 12.11 -12.99 -9.57
C MET A 111 12.92 -13.17 -10.84
N ALA A 112 13.41 -12.10 -11.46
CA ALA A 112 14.18 -12.15 -12.72
C ALA A 112 15.36 -13.11 -12.69
N GLY A 113 16.09 -13.16 -11.58
CA GLY A 113 17.25 -14.06 -11.39
C GLY A 113 17.04 -15.15 -10.35
N GLN A 114 15.80 -15.42 -9.90
CA GLN A 114 15.51 -16.51 -8.99
C GLN A 114 15.27 -17.83 -9.73
N THR A 115 15.59 -18.95 -9.07
CA THR A 115 15.35 -20.32 -9.56
C THR A 115 14.29 -21.06 -8.75
N ARG A 116 13.92 -20.51 -7.60
CA ARG A 116 12.86 -21.05 -6.72
C ARG A 116 11.50 -20.45 -7.09
N PRO A 117 10.38 -21.14 -6.81
CA PRO A 117 9.06 -20.57 -6.97
C PRO A 117 8.88 -19.37 -6.01
N VAL A 118 8.03 -18.41 -6.39
CA VAL A 118 7.77 -17.17 -5.62
C VAL A 118 7.34 -17.46 -4.18
N TRP A 119 6.62 -18.54 -3.95
CA TRP A 119 6.09 -18.92 -2.64
C TRP A 119 7.19 -19.32 -1.63
N ASP A 120 8.39 -19.63 -2.09
CA ASP A 120 9.54 -19.89 -1.21
C ASP A 120 10.09 -18.61 -0.55
N PHE A 121 9.55 -17.45 -0.92
CA PHE A 121 9.95 -16.12 -0.43
C PHE A 121 8.81 -15.40 0.30
N GLU A 122 7.80 -16.14 0.79
CA GLU A 122 6.80 -15.57 1.69
C GLU A 122 7.48 -14.95 2.93
N ASP A 123 6.86 -13.91 3.49
CA ASP A 123 7.33 -13.23 4.71
C ASP A 123 7.10 -14.12 5.94
N VAL A 124 7.86 -15.20 5.99
CA VAL A 124 7.86 -16.20 7.05
C VAL A 124 9.30 -16.37 7.54
N ASP A 125 9.53 -16.08 8.81
CA ASP A 125 10.82 -16.23 9.47
C ASP A 125 11.99 -15.64 8.63
N ASP A 126 12.94 -16.47 8.23
CA ASP A 126 14.13 -16.11 7.44
C ASP A 126 14.06 -16.53 5.96
N TRP A 127 12.89 -16.84 5.43
CA TRP A 127 12.74 -17.36 4.06
C TRP A 127 13.30 -16.42 2.99
N TRP A 128 13.30 -15.12 3.24
CA TRP A 128 13.92 -14.14 2.37
C TRP A 128 15.43 -14.39 2.13
N THR A 129 16.11 -15.08 3.05
CA THR A 129 17.55 -15.43 2.90
C THR A 129 17.82 -16.47 1.82
N ARG A 130 16.79 -17.14 1.32
CA ARG A 130 16.87 -18.13 0.23
C ARG A 130 17.11 -17.48 -1.13
N ALA A 131 16.97 -16.16 -1.23
CA ALA A 131 17.05 -15.43 -2.50
C ALA A 131 18.49 -15.37 -3.04
N ASN A 132 18.63 -15.54 -4.37
CA ASN A 132 19.82 -15.12 -5.09
C ASN A 132 19.84 -13.59 -5.18
N VAL A 133 20.57 -12.97 -4.29
CA VAL A 133 20.62 -11.50 -4.11
C VAL A 133 21.20 -10.78 -5.33
N ASP A 134 22.17 -11.40 -6.00
CA ASP A 134 22.83 -10.83 -7.19
C ASP A 134 21.95 -10.93 -8.46
N GLY A 135 20.94 -11.79 -8.42
CA GLY A 135 19.96 -11.94 -9.49
C GLY A 135 18.78 -10.98 -9.41
N ILE A 136 18.72 -10.10 -8.39
CA ILE A 136 17.63 -9.13 -8.24
C ILE A 136 17.94 -7.89 -9.10
N ALA A 137 17.05 -7.59 -10.06
CA ALA A 137 17.20 -6.43 -10.93
C ALA A 137 16.93 -5.12 -10.17
N PRO A 138 17.60 -4.01 -10.52
CA PRO A 138 17.33 -2.69 -9.94
C PRO A 138 15.93 -2.17 -10.31
N ILE A 139 15.34 -1.39 -9.40
CA ILE A 139 13.96 -0.90 -9.50
C ILE A 139 13.91 0.61 -9.37
N VAL A 140 13.23 1.27 -10.30
CA VAL A 140 12.68 2.62 -10.15
C VAL A 140 11.17 2.49 -9.91
N ALA A 141 10.63 3.10 -8.86
CA ALA A 141 9.20 3.11 -8.61
C ALA A 141 8.57 4.47 -8.92
N VAL A 142 7.42 4.45 -9.58
CA VAL A 142 6.65 5.64 -9.96
C VAL A 142 5.19 5.41 -9.58
N PRO A 143 4.76 5.79 -8.37
CA PRO A 143 3.38 5.66 -7.96
C PRO A 143 2.47 6.63 -8.72
N THR A 144 1.29 6.15 -9.10
CA THR A 144 0.21 6.95 -9.71
C THR A 144 -1.02 7.07 -8.81
N THR A 145 -0.94 6.53 -7.59
CA THR A 145 -1.94 6.65 -6.54
C THR A 145 -1.27 7.10 -5.24
N ALA A 146 -2.07 7.57 -4.28
CA ALA A 146 -1.59 8.03 -2.99
C ALA A 146 -2.30 7.24 -1.86
N GLY A 147 -1.86 6.01 -1.62
CA GLY A 147 -2.50 5.11 -0.64
C GLY A 147 -1.56 4.05 -0.10
N THR A 148 -1.25 3.05 -0.90
CA THR A 148 -0.50 1.86 -0.47
C THR A 148 0.92 2.16 0.02
N GLY A 149 1.57 3.19 -0.55
CA GLY A 149 2.98 3.47 -0.26
C GLY A 149 3.93 2.33 -0.67
N SER A 150 3.50 1.44 -1.58
CA SER A 150 4.31 0.29 -2.03
C SER A 150 5.65 0.71 -2.61
N GLU A 151 5.77 1.94 -3.11
CA GLU A 151 7.00 2.53 -3.63
C GLU A 151 8.13 2.63 -2.59
N VAL A 152 7.81 2.63 -1.30
CA VAL A 152 8.78 2.65 -0.20
C VAL A 152 8.75 1.37 0.63
N GLY A 153 8.05 0.35 0.14
CA GLY A 153 7.90 -0.95 0.80
C GLY A 153 8.94 -1.98 0.36
N ARG A 154 9.27 -2.89 1.27
CA ARG A 154 10.21 -4.02 1.06
C ARG A 154 9.51 -5.33 0.74
N ALA A 155 8.25 -5.27 0.37
CA ALA A 155 7.42 -6.43 0.08
C ALA A 155 6.55 -6.19 -1.15
N SER A 156 5.98 -7.25 -1.67
CA SER A 156 4.93 -7.25 -2.69
C SER A 156 3.82 -8.21 -2.26
N VAL A 157 2.58 -7.82 -2.50
CA VAL A 157 1.41 -8.67 -2.24
C VAL A 157 1.03 -9.38 -3.53
N ILE A 158 1.17 -10.71 -3.53
CA ILE A 158 0.81 -11.57 -4.67
C ILE A 158 -0.30 -12.53 -4.23
N THR A 159 -1.36 -12.61 -5.00
CA THR A 159 -2.49 -13.50 -4.73
C THR A 159 -2.17 -14.90 -5.25
N ASN A 160 -2.30 -15.91 -4.41
CA ASN A 160 -2.21 -17.29 -4.87
C ASN A 160 -3.51 -17.65 -5.61
N SER A 161 -3.42 -17.91 -6.92
CA SER A 161 -4.60 -18.16 -7.78
C SER A 161 -5.37 -19.41 -7.41
N LYS A 162 -4.74 -20.37 -6.74
CA LYS A 162 -5.37 -21.65 -6.36
C LYS A 162 -6.13 -21.55 -5.04
N THR A 163 -5.59 -20.80 -4.08
CA THR A 163 -6.17 -20.67 -2.73
C THR A 163 -6.94 -19.37 -2.53
N HIS A 164 -6.79 -18.41 -3.47
CA HIS A 164 -7.33 -17.05 -3.38
C HIS A 164 -6.86 -16.30 -2.12
N VAL A 165 -5.69 -16.67 -1.59
CA VAL A 165 -5.08 -16.02 -0.42
C VAL A 165 -4.01 -15.04 -0.89
N LYS A 166 -4.03 -13.83 -0.36
CA LYS A 166 -2.96 -12.85 -0.56
C LYS A 166 -1.74 -13.22 0.26
N LYS A 167 -0.60 -13.31 -0.41
CA LYS A 167 0.68 -13.66 0.21
C LYS A 167 1.63 -12.47 0.13
N ILE A 168 2.32 -12.20 1.22
CA ILE A 168 3.36 -11.19 1.28
C ILE A 168 4.68 -11.85 0.88
N ILE A 169 5.28 -11.38 -0.20
CA ILE A 169 6.61 -11.78 -0.63
C ILE A 169 7.58 -10.71 -0.16
N PHE A 170 8.57 -11.08 0.63
CA PHE A 170 9.45 -10.13 1.30
C PHE A 170 10.92 -10.34 0.95
N HIS A 171 11.61 -9.25 0.70
CA HIS A 171 13.07 -9.19 0.71
C HIS A 171 13.54 -7.73 0.86
N PRO A 172 14.63 -7.42 1.59
CA PRO A 172 15.13 -6.04 1.72
C PRO A 172 15.35 -5.32 0.39
N LYS A 173 15.77 -6.02 -0.65
CA LYS A 173 15.99 -5.47 -2.01
C LYS A 173 14.72 -5.29 -2.85
N PHE A 174 13.52 -5.56 -2.33
CA PHE A 174 12.29 -5.07 -2.94
C PHE A 174 12.17 -3.54 -2.85
N LEU A 175 12.91 -2.92 -1.92
CA LEU A 175 12.95 -1.48 -1.82
C LEU A 175 13.54 -0.88 -3.10
N PRO A 176 12.77 -0.07 -3.86
CA PRO A 176 13.27 0.57 -5.07
C PRO A 176 14.49 1.46 -4.80
N GLY A 177 15.46 1.47 -5.69
CA GLY A 177 16.66 2.30 -5.55
C GLY A 177 16.37 3.80 -5.69
N VAL A 178 15.38 4.15 -6.52
CA VAL A 178 14.86 5.52 -6.66
C VAL A 178 13.35 5.47 -6.78
N VAL A 179 12.68 6.43 -6.12
CA VAL A 179 11.23 6.63 -6.17
C VAL A 179 10.94 8.01 -6.75
N ILE A 180 10.00 8.10 -7.69
CA ILE A 180 9.54 9.37 -8.27
C ILE A 180 8.07 9.57 -7.93
N CYS A 181 7.79 10.40 -6.95
CA CYS A 181 6.44 10.80 -6.54
C CYS A 181 6.07 12.12 -7.22
N ASP A 182 5.48 12.04 -8.42
CA ASP A 182 4.99 13.20 -9.16
C ASP A 182 3.47 13.33 -9.01
N PRO A 183 2.96 14.36 -8.32
CA PRO A 183 1.53 14.51 -8.08
C PRO A 183 0.72 14.71 -9.37
N GLU A 184 1.33 15.15 -10.47
CA GLU A 184 0.64 15.27 -11.77
C GLU A 184 0.16 13.91 -12.28
N LEU A 185 0.82 12.80 -11.91
CA LEU A 185 0.42 11.45 -12.28
C LEU A 185 -0.85 10.98 -11.54
N THR A 186 -1.25 11.66 -10.48
CA THR A 186 -2.43 11.32 -9.66
C THR A 186 -3.66 12.18 -9.98
N VAL A 187 -3.52 13.24 -10.77
CA VAL A 187 -4.61 14.19 -11.09
C VAL A 187 -5.81 13.52 -11.75
N GLY A 188 -5.55 12.53 -12.62
CA GLY A 188 -6.60 11.78 -13.32
C GLY A 188 -7.31 10.71 -12.50
N MET A 189 -6.98 10.52 -11.22
CA MET A 189 -7.65 9.51 -10.40
C MET A 189 -9.13 9.85 -10.20
N PRO A 190 -10.05 8.87 -10.41
CA PRO A 190 -11.45 9.03 -10.03
C PRO A 190 -11.61 9.36 -8.53
N LYS A 191 -12.67 10.11 -8.20
CA LYS A 191 -12.94 10.49 -6.79
C LYS A 191 -12.97 9.31 -5.84
N MET A 192 -13.60 8.21 -6.22
CA MET A 192 -13.69 7.01 -5.37
C MET A 192 -12.32 6.33 -5.15
N ILE A 193 -11.45 6.38 -6.15
CA ILE A 193 -10.07 5.89 -6.01
C ILE A 193 -9.29 6.83 -5.09
N THR A 194 -9.44 8.15 -5.24
CA THR A 194 -8.83 9.14 -4.33
C THR A 194 -9.28 8.91 -2.88
N ALA A 195 -10.60 8.71 -2.65
CA ALA A 195 -11.14 8.43 -1.32
C ALA A 195 -10.58 7.12 -0.74
N GLY A 196 -10.67 6.03 -1.51
CA GLY A 196 -10.22 4.70 -1.04
C GLY A 196 -8.72 4.68 -0.75
N THR A 197 -7.88 5.17 -1.67
CA THR A 197 -6.43 5.20 -1.46
C THR A 197 -6.03 6.14 -0.31
N GLY A 198 -6.68 7.30 -0.19
CA GLY A 198 -6.42 8.22 0.90
C GLY A 198 -6.81 7.64 2.28
N MET A 199 -7.92 6.91 2.35
CA MET A 199 -8.33 6.20 3.56
C MET A 199 -7.42 5.00 3.88
N ASP A 200 -6.79 4.40 2.88
CA ASP A 200 -5.74 3.41 3.06
C ASP A 200 -4.49 4.01 3.72
N ALA A 201 -4.01 5.15 3.22
CA ALA A 201 -2.93 5.90 3.86
C ALA A 201 -3.28 6.30 5.31
N PHE A 202 -4.54 6.69 5.56
CA PHE A 202 -5.04 6.97 6.91
C PHE A 202 -4.97 5.73 7.80
N ALA A 203 -5.44 4.57 7.29
CA ALA A 203 -5.41 3.30 8.02
C ALA A 203 -3.98 2.87 8.36
N HIS A 204 -3.05 2.96 7.41
CA HIS A 204 -1.63 2.68 7.65
C HIS A 204 -1.05 3.53 8.79
N CYS A 205 -1.30 4.83 8.75
CA CYS A 205 -0.84 5.74 9.81
C CYS A 205 -1.51 5.43 11.15
N LEU A 206 -2.83 5.21 11.16
CA LEU A 206 -3.60 4.95 12.37
C LEU A 206 -3.17 3.66 13.05
N GLU A 207 -3.02 2.57 12.30
CA GLU A 207 -2.62 1.28 12.85
C GLU A 207 -1.15 1.28 13.30
N ALA A 208 -0.25 1.85 12.51
CA ALA A 208 1.14 2.03 12.93
C ALA A 208 1.26 2.86 14.22
N TYR A 209 0.48 3.94 14.35
CA TYR A 209 0.44 4.74 15.57
C TYR A 209 -0.10 3.93 16.75
N SER A 210 -1.17 3.18 16.54
CA SER A 210 -1.87 2.40 17.57
C SER A 210 -1.12 1.15 18.01
N SER A 211 -0.37 0.50 17.13
CA SER A 211 0.37 -0.73 17.39
C SER A 211 1.14 -0.70 18.73
N PRO A 212 1.18 -1.80 19.49
CA PRO A 212 1.81 -1.84 20.83
C PRO A 212 3.33 -1.86 20.79
N PHE A 213 3.95 -2.17 19.64
CA PHE A 213 5.40 -2.31 19.55
C PHE A 213 6.13 -0.99 19.77
N PHE A 214 7.36 -1.09 20.28
CA PHE A 214 8.22 0.06 20.50
C PHE A 214 8.87 0.48 19.17
N HIS A 215 8.45 1.62 18.62
CA HIS A 215 9.06 2.20 17.43
C HIS A 215 8.76 3.72 17.36
N PRO A 216 9.48 4.55 18.16
CA PRO A 216 9.14 5.98 18.29
C PRO A 216 9.25 6.77 16.99
N MET A 217 10.18 6.42 16.08
CA MET A 217 10.27 7.10 14.78
C MET A 217 9.05 6.81 13.89
N SER A 218 8.62 5.56 13.78
CA SER A 218 7.36 5.22 13.07
C SER A 218 6.16 5.93 13.69
N GLN A 219 6.13 6.03 15.01
CA GLN A 219 5.04 6.71 15.71
C GLN A 219 4.96 8.20 15.37
N GLY A 220 6.09 8.88 15.29
CA GLY A 220 6.16 10.29 14.88
C GLY A 220 5.78 10.48 13.41
N ILE A 221 6.27 9.60 12.52
CA ILE A 221 5.93 9.60 11.10
C ILE A 221 4.43 9.36 10.90
N ALA A 222 3.85 8.37 11.59
CA ALA A 222 2.42 8.06 11.50
C ALA A 222 1.54 9.23 11.95
N LEU A 223 1.92 9.91 13.01
CA LEU A 223 1.17 11.05 13.53
C LEU A 223 1.13 12.21 12.54
N GLU A 224 2.26 12.55 11.93
CA GLU A 224 2.31 13.57 10.87
C GLU A 224 1.56 13.10 9.62
N GLY A 225 1.65 11.82 9.24
CA GLY A 225 0.86 11.25 8.15
C GLY A 225 -0.65 11.42 8.37
N LEU A 226 -1.15 11.18 9.58
CA LEU A 226 -2.56 11.43 9.95
C LEU A 226 -2.94 12.91 9.76
N ARG A 227 -2.05 13.84 10.12
CA ARG A 227 -2.28 15.28 9.92
C ARG A 227 -2.40 15.63 8.44
N LEU A 228 -1.50 15.13 7.62
CA LEU A 228 -1.53 15.37 6.17
C LEU A 228 -2.82 14.82 5.54
N VAL A 229 -3.23 13.60 5.92
CA VAL A 229 -4.49 13.05 5.40
C VAL A 229 -5.68 13.90 5.83
N LYS A 230 -5.75 14.30 7.11
CA LYS A 230 -6.82 15.17 7.64
C LYS A 230 -6.95 16.47 6.84
N GLU A 231 -5.83 17.09 6.52
CA GLU A 231 -5.81 18.40 5.87
C GLU A 231 -6.04 18.31 4.35
N TYR A 232 -5.46 17.31 3.70
CA TYR A 232 -5.36 17.30 2.25
C TYR A 232 -6.25 16.29 1.53
N LEU A 233 -6.69 15.20 2.18
CA LEU A 233 -7.58 14.23 1.53
C LEU A 233 -8.93 14.83 1.11
N PRO A 234 -9.64 15.60 1.95
CA PRO A 234 -10.88 16.26 1.55
C PRO A 234 -10.67 17.22 0.36
N ARG A 235 -9.54 17.94 0.34
CA ARG A 235 -9.18 18.84 -0.76
C ARG A 235 -8.95 18.09 -2.06
N ALA A 236 -8.12 17.02 -2.04
CA ALA A 236 -7.83 16.18 -3.20
C ALA A 236 -9.08 15.46 -3.73
N TYR A 237 -10.00 15.08 -2.84
CA TYR A 237 -11.28 14.47 -3.20
C TYR A 237 -12.24 15.48 -3.86
N LYS A 238 -12.32 16.70 -3.33
CA LYS A 238 -13.15 17.78 -3.86
C LYS A 238 -12.67 18.27 -5.22
N ASP A 239 -11.36 18.53 -5.32
CA ASP A 239 -10.68 18.98 -6.52
C ASP A 239 -9.46 18.11 -6.82
N GLY A 240 -9.62 17.18 -7.79
CA GLY A 240 -8.55 16.28 -8.21
C GLY A 240 -7.35 17.00 -8.86
N SER A 241 -7.49 18.26 -9.24
CA SER A 241 -6.42 19.09 -9.84
C SER A 241 -5.60 19.88 -8.81
N ASP A 242 -5.97 19.84 -7.52
CA ASP A 242 -5.22 20.47 -6.43
C ASP A 242 -3.87 19.78 -6.23
N ILE A 243 -2.84 20.29 -6.90
CA ILE A 243 -1.48 19.72 -6.89
C ILE A 243 -0.87 19.72 -5.49
N GLU A 244 -1.15 20.74 -4.67
CA GLU A 244 -0.65 20.76 -3.28
C GLU A 244 -1.27 19.61 -2.48
N ALA A 245 -2.58 19.42 -2.57
CA ALA A 245 -3.26 18.34 -1.90
C ALA A 245 -2.76 16.96 -2.40
N ARG A 246 -2.61 16.77 -3.72
CA ARG A 246 -2.05 15.55 -4.30
C ARG A 246 -0.63 15.27 -3.81
N THR A 247 0.22 16.31 -3.74
CA THR A 247 1.61 16.16 -3.25
C THR A 247 1.64 15.69 -1.79
N ASN A 248 0.83 16.32 -0.94
CA ASN A 248 0.77 15.97 0.48
C ASN A 248 0.15 14.59 0.71
N MET A 249 -0.82 14.18 -0.12
CA MET A 249 -1.36 12.83 -0.06
C MET A 249 -0.34 11.76 -0.47
N MET A 250 0.51 11.99 -1.49
CA MET A 250 1.62 11.09 -1.81
C MET A 250 2.62 10.99 -0.66
N ALA A 251 2.94 12.13 -0.02
CA ALA A 251 3.80 12.13 1.16
C ALA A 251 3.17 11.31 2.30
N ALA A 252 1.88 11.51 2.59
CA ALA A 252 1.16 10.78 3.62
C ALA A 252 1.12 9.27 3.35
N ALA A 253 0.93 8.84 2.10
CA ALA A 253 0.97 7.45 1.69
C ALA A 253 2.34 6.81 1.96
N ALA A 254 3.41 7.47 1.51
CA ALA A 254 4.78 7.01 1.78
C ALA A 254 5.08 6.99 3.29
N MET A 255 4.63 7.99 4.06
CA MET A 255 4.79 8.04 5.51
C MET A 255 4.07 6.89 6.20
N GLY A 256 2.82 6.58 5.81
CA GLY A 256 2.06 5.45 6.33
C GLY A 256 2.78 4.13 6.09
N ALA A 257 3.25 3.91 4.86
CA ALA A 257 3.98 2.70 4.48
C ALA A 257 5.34 2.56 5.19
N VAL A 258 6.04 3.65 5.45
CA VAL A 258 7.26 3.62 6.28
C VAL A 258 6.92 3.35 7.75
N ALA A 259 5.83 3.93 8.25
CA ALA A 259 5.44 3.81 9.64
C ALA A 259 4.96 2.40 10.00
N PHE A 260 4.30 1.68 9.09
CA PHE A 260 3.74 0.37 9.40
C PHE A 260 4.79 -0.76 9.58
N GLN A 261 6.09 -0.49 9.40
CA GLN A 261 7.12 -1.39 9.92
C GLN A 261 7.03 -1.57 11.46
N LYS A 262 6.31 -0.69 12.17
CA LYS A 262 5.92 -0.87 13.56
C LYS A 262 4.81 -1.91 13.75
N GLY A 263 4.04 -2.21 12.72
CA GLY A 263 2.94 -3.16 12.67
C GLY A 263 1.65 -2.53 12.16
N LEU A 264 0.85 -3.33 11.48
CA LEU A 264 -0.54 -3.08 11.16
C LEU A 264 -1.45 -3.73 12.21
N GLY A 265 -2.76 -3.82 11.99
CA GLY A 265 -3.70 -4.36 12.95
C GLY A 265 -4.99 -4.89 12.32
N ALA A 266 -6.07 -4.81 13.08
CA ALA A 266 -7.35 -5.40 12.74
C ALA A 266 -8.00 -4.80 11.48
N ILE A 267 -7.76 -3.53 11.14
CA ILE A 267 -8.30 -2.94 9.90
C ILE A 267 -7.81 -3.76 8.70
N HIS A 268 -6.51 -3.96 8.59
CA HIS A 268 -5.92 -4.73 7.50
C HIS A 268 -6.23 -6.23 7.62
N SER A 269 -6.17 -6.78 8.81
CA SER A 269 -6.48 -8.18 9.09
C SER A 269 -7.92 -8.56 8.66
N LEU A 270 -8.89 -7.67 8.82
CA LEU A 270 -10.26 -7.89 8.35
C LEU A 270 -10.40 -7.64 6.84
N SER A 271 -9.76 -6.61 6.32
CA SER A 271 -9.94 -6.19 4.93
C SER A 271 -9.28 -7.12 3.90
N HIS A 272 -8.20 -7.79 4.26
CA HIS A 272 -7.50 -8.71 3.36
C HIS A 272 -8.38 -9.89 2.92
N PRO A 273 -8.99 -10.68 3.83
CA PRO A 273 -9.88 -11.77 3.43
C PRO A 273 -11.15 -11.26 2.74
N ILE A 274 -11.71 -10.10 3.14
CA ILE A 274 -12.83 -9.49 2.41
C ILE A 274 -12.42 -9.20 0.96
N GLY A 275 -11.27 -8.56 0.76
CA GLY A 275 -10.77 -8.24 -0.58
C GLY A 275 -10.48 -9.48 -1.42
N ALA A 276 -9.98 -10.55 -0.83
CA ALA A 276 -9.70 -11.81 -1.50
C ALA A 276 -10.98 -12.53 -1.95
N VAL A 277 -12.00 -12.54 -1.11
CA VAL A 277 -13.28 -13.24 -1.35
C VAL A 277 -14.21 -12.46 -2.28
N TYR A 278 -14.31 -11.14 -2.09
CA TYR A 278 -15.31 -10.32 -2.79
C TYR A 278 -14.71 -9.36 -3.82
N ASN A 279 -13.38 -9.39 -4.00
CA ASN A 279 -12.66 -8.51 -4.93
C ASN A 279 -12.96 -7.01 -4.71
N THR A 280 -13.06 -6.59 -3.45
CA THR A 280 -13.34 -5.20 -3.09
C THR A 280 -12.12 -4.31 -3.23
N HIS A 281 -12.35 -2.99 -3.38
CA HIS A 281 -11.26 -2.02 -3.32
C HIS A 281 -10.69 -1.95 -1.89
N HIS A 282 -9.41 -2.29 -1.73
CA HIS A 282 -8.74 -2.48 -0.44
C HIS A 282 -8.92 -1.30 0.53
N GLY A 283 -8.52 -0.10 0.12
CA GLY A 283 -8.60 1.08 0.99
C GLY A 283 -10.05 1.49 1.31
N MET A 284 -11.02 1.17 0.43
CA MET A 284 -12.43 1.37 0.74
C MET A 284 -12.90 0.40 1.82
N THR A 285 -12.47 -0.86 1.74
CA THR A 285 -12.77 -1.87 2.77
C THR A 285 -12.14 -1.47 4.11
N ASN A 286 -10.89 -1.00 4.12
CA ASN A 286 -10.23 -0.44 5.31
C ASN A 286 -11.08 0.67 5.94
N ALA A 287 -11.58 1.60 5.12
CA ALA A 287 -12.41 2.70 5.59
C ALA A 287 -13.73 2.22 6.21
N VAL A 288 -14.34 1.17 5.64
CA VAL A 288 -15.63 0.63 6.13
C VAL A 288 -15.49 -0.06 7.47
N VAL A 289 -14.45 -0.88 7.67
CA VAL A 289 -14.27 -1.63 8.94
C VAL A 289 -13.65 -0.77 10.04
N MET A 290 -13.01 0.35 9.71
CA MET A 290 -12.26 1.19 10.64
C MET A 290 -13.02 1.64 11.89
N PRO A 291 -14.29 2.09 11.84
CA PRO A 291 -15.00 2.50 13.06
C PRO A 291 -15.23 1.37 14.05
N ALA A 292 -15.57 0.17 13.57
CA ALA A 292 -15.71 -1.00 14.44
C ALA A 292 -14.38 -1.35 15.11
N VAL A 293 -13.29 -1.32 14.35
CA VAL A 293 -11.94 -1.59 14.87
C VAL A 293 -11.49 -0.55 15.89
N LEU A 294 -11.78 0.74 15.67
CA LEU A 294 -11.49 1.79 16.67
C LEU A 294 -12.20 1.53 17.99
N ARG A 295 -13.50 1.19 17.96
CA ARG A 295 -14.26 0.83 19.19
C ARG A 295 -13.67 -0.40 19.87
N PHE A 296 -13.37 -1.44 19.09
CA PHE A 296 -12.77 -2.68 19.59
C PHE A 296 -11.43 -2.43 20.29
N ASN A 297 -10.59 -1.60 19.70
CA ASN A 297 -9.26 -1.29 20.24
C ASN A 297 -9.26 -0.23 21.34
N ARG A 298 -10.37 0.49 21.58
CA ARG A 298 -10.46 1.61 22.55
C ARG A 298 -9.80 1.32 23.88
N PRO A 299 -10.03 0.18 24.55
CA PRO A 299 -9.43 -0.08 25.86
C PRO A 299 -7.89 -0.02 25.89
N ALA A 300 -7.24 -0.28 24.75
CA ALA A 300 -5.78 -0.31 24.64
C ALA A 300 -5.18 0.97 24.05
N ILE A 301 -5.98 1.81 23.39
CA ILE A 301 -5.48 2.96 22.61
C ILE A 301 -6.08 4.30 22.99
N GLU A 302 -7.01 4.37 23.95
CA GLU A 302 -7.76 5.59 24.27
C GLU A 302 -6.85 6.81 24.49
N ASP A 303 -5.83 6.69 25.35
CA ASP A 303 -4.88 7.78 25.61
C ASP A 303 -4.00 8.11 24.39
N LYS A 304 -3.64 7.11 23.58
CA LYS A 304 -2.88 7.35 22.34
C LYS A 304 -3.70 8.14 21.34
N ILE A 305 -4.95 7.75 21.14
CA ILE A 305 -5.86 8.42 20.19
C ILE A 305 -6.22 9.81 20.70
N ALA A 306 -6.41 10.01 22.02
CA ALA A 306 -6.64 11.34 22.59
C ALA A 306 -5.43 12.28 22.32
N ARG A 307 -4.20 11.79 22.40
CA ARG A 307 -3.00 12.57 22.01
C ARG A 307 -2.96 12.85 20.52
N ALA A 308 -3.30 11.88 19.67
CA ALA A 308 -3.42 12.11 18.24
C ALA A 308 -4.48 13.17 17.93
N ALA A 309 -5.67 13.09 18.56
CA ALA A 309 -6.71 14.09 18.42
C ALA A 309 -6.21 15.49 18.76
N ALA A 310 -5.55 15.66 19.91
CA ALA A 310 -4.98 16.94 20.31
C ALA A 310 -3.95 17.47 19.30
N TYR A 311 -3.06 16.62 18.81
CA TYR A 311 -2.08 16.97 17.75
C TYR A 311 -2.77 17.43 16.47
N LEU A 312 -3.86 16.78 16.10
CA LEU A 312 -4.65 17.08 14.90
C LEU A 312 -5.60 18.29 15.10
N GLY A 313 -5.65 18.90 16.28
CA GLY A 313 -6.59 19.96 16.61
C GLY A 313 -8.04 19.48 16.65
N ILE A 314 -8.27 18.24 17.05
CA ILE A 314 -9.60 17.64 17.24
C ILE A 314 -9.91 17.64 18.74
N GLU A 315 -10.96 18.33 19.14
CA GLU A 315 -11.44 18.35 20.52
C GLU A 315 -12.19 17.06 20.88
N GLY A 316 -12.30 16.74 22.19
CA GLY A 316 -13.06 15.60 22.69
C GLY A 316 -12.29 14.29 22.77
N GLY A 317 -10.95 14.31 22.63
CA GLY A 317 -10.10 13.13 22.83
C GLY A 317 -10.45 11.98 21.89
N PHE A 318 -10.60 10.76 22.44
CA PHE A 318 -10.94 9.58 21.65
C PHE A 318 -12.29 9.73 20.93
N ASP A 319 -13.31 10.20 21.63
CA ASP A 319 -14.65 10.33 21.04
C ASP A 319 -14.69 11.39 19.94
N GLY A 320 -13.95 12.50 20.12
CA GLY A 320 -13.76 13.50 19.07
C GLY A 320 -13.08 12.94 17.84
N PHE A 321 -12.00 12.17 18.01
CA PHE A 321 -11.32 11.50 16.90
C PHE A 321 -12.24 10.47 16.20
N TYR A 322 -12.96 9.69 16.95
CA TYR A 322 -13.92 8.72 16.41
C TYR A 322 -14.99 9.40 15.55
N ASN A 323 -15.60 10.47 16.07
CA ASN A 323 -16.60 11.25 15.33
C ASN A 323 -15.99 11.88 14.05
N TYR A 324 -14.76 12.40 14.13
CA TYR A 324 -14.04 12.89 12.96
C TYR A 324 -13.89 11.81 11.88
N VAL A 325 -13.55 10.57 12.25
CA VAL A 325 -13.46 9.45 11.29
C VAL A 325 -14.81 9.19 10.62
N LEU A 326 -15.91 9.23 11.36
CA LEU A 326 -17.25 9.05 10.80
C LEU A 326 -17.62 10.17 9.82
N GLU A 327 -17.32 11.42 10.17
CA GLU A 327 -17.57 12.59 9.32
C GLU A 327 -16.72 12.54 8.05
N LEU A 328 -15.43 12.24 8.16
CA LEU A 328 -14.53 12.09 7.02
C LEU A 328 -15.04 11.01 6.06
N ARG A 329 -15.42 9.84 6.57
CA ARG A 329 -15.98 8.76 5.74
C ARG A 329 -17.23 9.21 4.98
N LYS A 330 -18.12 9.94 5.65
CA LYS A 330 -19.33 10.49 5.05
C LYS A 330 -19.00 11.51 3.95
N GLU A 331 -18.09 12.43 4.21
CA GLU A 331 -17.63 13.43 3.22
C GLU A 331 -17.04 12.78 1.97
N LEU A 332 -16.29 11.70 2.13
CA LEU A 332 -15.65 10.95 1.05
C LEU A 332 -16.59 9.96 0.34
N GLY A 333 -17.85 9.85 0.76
CA GLY A 333 -18.81 8.91 0.18
C GLY A 333 -18.48 7.44 0.43
N VAL A 334 -17.78 7.14 1.54
CA VAL A 334 -17.50 5.77 1.95
C VAL A 334 -18.80 5.06 2.37
N PRO A 335 -19.05 3.81 1.94
CA PRO A 335 -20.18 3.03 2.38
C PRO A 335 -20.27 2.93 3.91
N GLU A 336 -21.48 2.94 4.44
CA GLU A 336 -21.69 2.96 5.89
C GLU A 336 -21.16 1.69 6.58
N ASN A 337 -21.37 0.53 5.94
CA ASN A 337 -21.01 -0.78 6.46
C ASN A 337 -20.77 -1.80 5.33
N LEU A 338 -20.44 -3.04 5.66
CA LEU A 338 -20.20 -4.11 4.69
C LEU A 338 -21.44 -4.45 3.86
N THR A 339 -22.65 -4.36 4.45
CA THR A 339 -23.91 -4.57 3.70
C THR A 339 -24.05 -3.53 2.59
N ALA A 340 -23.74 -2.26 2.87
CA ALA A 340 -23.77 -1.19 1.87
C ALA A 340 -22.71 -1.36 0.78
N MET A 341 -21.65 -2.14 1.02
CA MET A 341 -20.69 -2.58 -0.01
C MET A 341 -21.20 -3.78 -0.84
N GLY A 342 -22.38 -4.33 -0.54
CA GLY A 342 -22.92 -5.52 -1.19
C GLY A 342 -22.38 -6.86 -0.64
N ILE A 343 -21.73 -6.83 0.51
CA ILE A 343 -21.19 -8.01 1.19
C ILE A 343 -22.27 -8.60 2.08
N LYS A 344 -22.38 -9.93 2.10
CA LYS A 344 -23.32 -10.66 2.93
C LYS A 344 -22.63 -11.32 4.13
N PRO A 345 -23.33 -11.46 5.29
CA PRO A 345 -22.74 -12.05 6.49
C PRO A 345 -22.61 -13.58 6.46
N ASP A 346 -22.95 -14.24 5.35
CA ASP A 346 -23.00 -15.69 5.20
C ASP A 346 -21.61 -16.38 5.24
N ARG A 347 -20.51 -15.60 5.10
CA ARG A 347 -19.13 -16.12 5.12
C ARG A 347 -18.30 -15.60 6.30
N ILE A 348 -18.92 -15.07 7.35
CA ILE A 348 -18.20 -14.50 8.50
C ILE A 348 -17.24 -15.50 9.14
N ASP A 349 -17.62 -16.77 9.28
CA ASP A 349 -16.74 -17.79 9.89
C ASP A 349 -15.47 -18.02 9.08
N GLU A 350 -15.57 -18.04 7.76
CA GLU A 350 -14.42 -18.16 6.86
C GLU A 350 -13.54 -16.90 6.93
N LEU A 351 -14.13 -15.71 6.83
CA LEU A 351 -13.41 -14.44 6.94
C LEU A 351 -12.67 -14.33 8.27
N THR A 352 -13.32 -14.77 9.36
CA THR A 352 -12.72 -14.78 10.70
C THR A 352 -11.50 -15.69 10.76
N ALA A 353 -11.60 -16.91 10.21
CA ALA A 353 -10.51 -17.87 10.22
C ALA A 353 -9.29 -17.37 9.41
N GLU A 354 -9.51 -16.64 8.32
CA GLU A 354 -8.42 -16.06 7.53
C GLU A 354 -7.85 -14.80 8.18
N ALA A 355 -8.69 -13.93 8.78
CA ALA A 355 -8.23 -12.73 9.47
C ALA A 355 -7.27 -13.04 10.63
N ILE A 356 -7.52 -14.12 11.38
CA ILE A 356 -6.62 -14.55 12.49
C ILE A 356 -5.25 -15.02 11.98
N LYS A 357 -5.17 -15.54 10.75
CA LYS A 357 -3.91 -15.98 10.15
C LYS A 357 -3.17 -14.84 9.45
N ASP A 358 -3.83 -13.71 9.25
CA ASP A 358 -3.23 -12.57 8.57
C ASP A 358 -2.05 -12.00 9.38
N PRO A 359 -0.91 -11.70 8.74
CA PRO A 359 0.26 -11.14 9.43
C PRO A 359 -0.03 -9.84 10.19
N SER A 360 -1.02 -9.04 9.73
CA SER A 360 -1.41 -7.80 10.39
C SER A 360 -2.05 -8.02 11.77
N CYS A 361 -2.64 -9.21 12.00
CA CYS A 361 -3.31 -9.57 13.25
C CYS A 361 -2.38 -9.39 14.47
N GLY A 362 -1.11 -9.78 14.33
CA GLY A 362 -0.12 -9.71 15.42
C GLY A 362 0.25 -8.31 15.88
N GLY A 363 -0.03 -7.29 15.08
CA GLY A 363 0.23 -5.88 15.39
C GLY A 363 -0.95 -5.15 16.04
N ASN A 364 -2.10 -5.81 16.21
CA ASN A 364 -3.29 -5.16 16.79
C ASN A 364 -3.13 -4.92 18.30
N PRO A 365 -3.51 -3.74 18.83
CA PRO A 365 -3.37 -3.41 20.25
C PRO A 365 -4.14 -4.34 21.20
N VAL A 366 -5.34 -4.74 20.82
CA VAL A 366 -6.14 -5.74 21.53
C VAL A 366 -5.90 -7.09 20.85
N PRO A 367 -5.42 -8.12 21.57
CA PRO A 367 -5.21 -9.44 20.98
C PRO A 367 -6.48 -9.98 20.31
N MET A 368 -6.34 -10.44 19.08
CA MET A 368 -7.44 -11.00 18.30
C MET A 368 -7.55 -12.51 18.56
N THR A 369 -8.79 -12.97 18.77
CA THR A 369 -9.16 -14.39 18.92
C THR A 369 -10.28 -14.72 17.93
N LEU A 370 -10.53 -15.98 17.64
CA LEU A 370 -11.67 -16.35 16.79
C LEU A 370 -12.99 -15.75 17.26
N GLU A 371 -13.24 -15.77 18.57
CA GLU A 371 -14.49 -15.26 19.15
C GLU A 371 -14.65 -13.75 18.97
N ASN A 372 -13.64 -12.96 19.41
CA ASN A 372 -13.76 -11.50 19.33
C ASN A 372 -13.62 -10.97 17.91
N THR A 373 -12.89 -11.66 17.02
CA THR A 373 -12.78 -11.29 15.61
C THR A 373 -14.09 -11.56 14.85
N LYS A 374 -14.78 -12.67 15.17
CA LYS A 374 -16.12 -12.93 14.61
C LYS A 374 -17.09 -11.82 14.98
N LYS A 375 -17.13 -11.47 16.28
CA LYS A 375 -17.95 -10.35 16.76
C LYS A 375 -17.58 -9.03 16.09
N LEU A 376 -16.29 -8.78 15.90
CA LEU A 376 -15.83 -7.56 15.21
C LEU A 376 -16.29 -7.52 13.76
N PHE A 377 -16.33 -8.65 13.03
CA PHE A 377 -16.95 -8.73 11.72
C PHE A 377 -18.45 -8.43 11.77
N GLU A 378 -19.17 -9.01 12.75
CA GLU A 378 -20.61 -8.75 12.95
C GLU A 378 -20.88 -7.25 13.15
N ASP A 379 -20.01 -6.56 13.90
CA ASP A 379 -20.09 -5.12 14.16
C ASP A 379 -19.77 -4.25 12.91
N CYS A 380 -19.31 -4.84 11.82
CA CYS A 380 -19.06 -4.17 10.54
C CYS A 380 -20.25 -4.24 9.57
N PHE A 381 -21.31 -5.02 9.88
CA PHE A 381 -22.55 -5.12 9.11
C PHE A 381 -23.65 -4.23 9.68
#